data_c557254ce99be60539cad5118883a84f
#
_entry.id   c557254ce99be60539cad5118883a84f
#
_cell.length_a   1.000
_cell.length_b   1.000
_cell.length_c   1.000
_cell.angle_alpha   90.00
_cell.angle_beta   90.00
_cell.angle_gamma   90.00
#
_symmetry.space_group_name_H-M   'P 1'
#
loop_
_entity.id
_entity.type
_entity.pdbx_description
1 polymer ?
#
loop_
_entity_poly.entity_id
_entity_poly.type
_entity_poly.pdbx_seq_one_letter_code
_entity_poly.pdbx_strand_id
1 'polypeptide(L)'
;MSKFITEDDIEQAILERLKQQPFDYDIIICDSDPTKRDDLNDGTGRSSKKECVLPAIMLESLQRLNPNVSYDKLKDLVQEYKKDYTGTDIVTTNYNLYQMIRNNKKIDVIKNGKKDFEFVKFIDFDNVENNTFTAVSQMWFQGRYNYRRPDVLLFVNGLPLVFIELKNSVVKVQEAYDKNLQDYKRDIPNLFAFNQICVLSNGVETRVGAFNAYYEHFFEWLRVHGEKEKIDKEAVKANGLSIQLLIDGLFNK
;
A
#
# COMPACT_ATOMS: atom_id res chain seq x y z
N MET A 1 21.80 -18.17 -22.12
CA MET A 1 20.62 -18.66 -21.41
C MET A 1 19.98 -17.43 -20.75
N SER A 2 18.75 -17.08 -21.07
CA SER A 2 18.06 -16.00 -20.39
C SER A 2 17.85 -16.44 -18.93
N LYS A 3 18.34 -15.63 -18.00
CA LYS A 3 18.21 -15.90 -16.57
C LYS A 3 16.73 -15.81 -16.23
N PHE A 4 16.15 -16.88 -15.69
CA PHE A 4 14.81 -16.90 -15.14
C PHE A 4 14.77 -15.94 -13.94
N ILE A 5 13.86 -14.98 -13.92
CA ILE A 5 13.69 -14.02 -12.83
C ILE A 5 12.53 -14.55 -11.96
N THR A 6 12.79 -14.81 -10.70
CA THR A 6 11.79 -15.31 -9.74
C THR A 6 10.98 -14.15 -9.12
N GLU A 7 9.87 -14.48 -8.47
CA GLU A 7 9.08 -13.51 -7.67
C GLU A 7 9.95 -12.90 -6.57
N ASP A 8 10.77 -13.71 -5.91
CA ASP A 8 11.70 -13.25 -4.86
C ASP A 8 12.77 -12.28 -5.39
N ASP A 9 13.38 -12.57 -6.57
CA ASP A 9 14.34 -11.64 -7.21
C ASP A 9 13.70 -10.27 -7.47
N ILE A 10 12.43 -10.25 -7.92
CA ILE A 10 11.70 -9.01 -8.20
C ILE A 10 11.37 -8.28 -6.90
N GLU A 11 10.90 -9.00 -5.88
CA GLU A 11 10.57 -8.46 -4.58
C GLU A 11 11.79 -7.78 -3.92
N GLN A 12 12.93 -8.49 -3.88
CA GLN A 12 14.16 -7.96 -3.32
C GLN A 12 14.62 -6.68 -4.08
N ALA A 13 14.55 -6.69 -5.41
CA ALA A 13 14.91 -5.52 -6.21
C ALA A 13 14.00 -4.30 -5.92
N ILE A 14 12.69 -4.54 -5.68
CA ILE A 14 11.74 -3.48 -5.27
C ILE A 14 12.15 -2.91 -3.90
N LEU A 15 12.36 -3.76 -2.92
CA LEU A 15 12.68 -3.34 -1.55
C LEU A 15 14.02 -2.60 -1.49
N GLU A 16 15.04 -3.10 -2.17
CA GLU A 16 16.35 -2.44 -2.28
C GLU A 16 16.23 -1.05 -2.93
N ARG A 17 15.45 -0.93 -4.01
CA ARG A 17 15.26 0.34 -4.69
C ARG A 17 14.52 1.35 -3.82
N LEU A 18 13.43 0.93 -3.15
CA LEU A 18 12.65 1.79 -2.27
C LEU A 18 13.45 2.27 -1.04
N LYS A 19 14.38 1.46 -0.55
CA LYS A 19 15.27 1.83 0.57
C LYS A 19 16.30 2.90 0.21
N GLN A 20 16.70 2.99 -1.07
CA GLN A 20 17.72 3.92 -1.53
C GLN A 20 17.15 5.34 -1.76
N GLN A 21 18.03 6.36 -1.70
CA GLN A 21 17.69 7.71 -2.13
C GLN A 21 17.30 7.73 -3.63
N PRO A 22 16.32 8.55 -4.04
CA PRO A 22 15.59 9.54 -3.24
C PRO A 22 14.33 8.98 -2.54
N PHE A 23 14.05 7.67 -2.63
CA PHE A 23 12.81 7.07 -2.11
C PHE A 23 12.78 6.98 -0.60
N ASP A 24 13.85 6.47 0.03
CA ASP A 24 14.07 6.46 1.48
C ASP A 24 12.87 5.94 2.28
N TYR A 25 12.35 4.75 1.88
CA TYR A 25 11.29 4.06 2.57
C TYR A 25 11.84 3.24 3.74
N ASP A 26 11.13 3.23 4.85
CA ASP A 26 11.34 2.23 5.89
C ASP A 26 10.90 0.86 5.39
N ILE A 27 11.71 -0.18 5.61
CA ILE A 27 11.44 -1.53 5.14
C ILE A 27 11.11 -2.45 6.32
N ILE A 28 9.96 -3.11 6.26
CA ILE A 28 9.55 -4.18 7.18
C ILE A 28 9.42 -5.47 6.37
N ILE A 29 10.14 -6.51 6.77
CA ILE A 29 10.07 -7.84 6.15
C ILE A 29 9.42 -8.79 7.14
N CYS A 30 8.21 -9.25 6.83
CA CYS A 30 7.52 -10.25 7.63
C CYS A 30 7.97 -11.65 7.26
N ASP A 31 7.85 -12.59 8.21
CA ASP A 31 8.20 -14.00 7.97
C ASP A 31 7.17 -14.64 7.01
N SER A 32 7.67 -15.19 5.92
CA SER A 32 6.85 -15.86 4.90
C SER A 32 6.42 -17.28 5.27
N ASP A 33 6.97 -17.86 6.35
CA ASP A 33 6.62 -19.22 6.80
C ASP A 33 5.14 -19.29 7.21
N PRO A 34 4.33 -20.18 6.61
CA PRO A 34 2.92 -20.35 6.97
C PRO A 34 2.69 -20.73 8.45
N THR A 35 3.67 -21.31 9.12
CA THR A 35 3.59 -21.64 10.55
C THR A 35 3.67 -20.39 11.43
N LYS A 36 4.18 -19.27 10.89
CA LYS A 36 4.31 -17.96 11.53
C LYS A 36 3.20 -16.99 11.19
N ARG A 37 2.21 -17.40 10.41
CA ARG A 37 1.13 -16.52 9.92
C ARG A 37 0.36 -15.80 11.03
N ASP A 38 0.29 -16.38 12.24
CA ASP A 38 -0.39 -15.81 13.40
C ASP A 38 0.53 -15.00 14.33
N ASP A 39 1.84 -15.00 14.08
CA ASP A 39 2.81 -14.26 14.88
C ASP A 39 2.63 -12.75 14.70
N LEU A 40 2.33 -12.06 15.79
CA LEU A 40 2.15 -10.60 15.81
C LEU A 40 3.46 -9.83 16.04
N ASN A 41 4.58 -10.53 16.30
CA ASN A 41 5.92 -9.92 16.40
C ASN A 41 6.57 -9.79 15.02
N ASP A 42 5.79 -9.38 14.02
CA ASP A 42 6.18 -9.28 12.61
C ASP A 42 6.71 -7.88 12.22
N GLY A 43 6.97 -7.02 13.19
CA GLY A 43 7.44 -5.66 12.96
C GLY A 43 6.36 -4.64 12.59
N THR A 44 5.12 -5.08 12.33
CA THR A 44 4.01 -4.18 11.90
C THR A 44 3.32 -3.46 13.06
N GLY A 45 3.51 -3.92 14.29
CA GLY A 45 2.88 -3.35 15.49
C GLY A 45 1.36 -3.54 15.56
N ARG A 46 0.79 -4.42 14.72
CA ARG A 46 -0.64 -4.75 14.72
C ARG A 46 -0.99 -5.62 15.94
N SER A 47 -2.19 -5.45 16.46
CA SER A 47 -2.73 -6.30 17.53
C SER A 47 -3.58 -7.47 17.00
N SER A 48 -3.84 -7.50 15.70
CA SER A 48 -4.55 -8.57 14.98
C SER A 48 -4.14 -8.63 13.52
N LYS A 49 -4.10 -9.82 12.95
CA LYS A 49 -3.88 -10.02 11.50
C LYS A 49 -5.06 -9.52 10.62
N LYS A 50 -6.16 -9.09 11.23
CA LYS A 50 -7.28 -8.42 10.53
C LYS A 50 -7.07 -6.94 10.33
N GLU A 51 -6.16 -6.33 11.08
CA GLU A 51 -5.83 -4.91 10.95
C GLU A 51 -5.02 -4.67 9.67
N CYS A 52 -5.40 -3.63 8.93
CA CYS A 52 -4.76 -3.29 7.66
C CYS A 52 -3.78 -2.11 7.79
N VAL A 53 -3.92 -1.27 8.82
CA VAL A 53 -3.05 -0.12 9.06
C VAL A 53 -1.84 -0.50 9.92
N LEU A 54 -0.78 0.32 9.90
CA LEU A 54 0.36 0.23 10.82
C LEU A 54 0.12 1.20 11.98
N PRO A 55 -0.44 0.74 13.11
CA PRO A 55 -1.07 1.64 14.09
C PRO A 55 -0.08 2.56 14.80
N ALA A 56 1.14 2.10 15.08
CA ALA A 56 2.18 2.91 15.71
C ALA A 56 2.65 4.04 14.78
N ILE A 57 2.97 3.71 13.52
CA ILE A 57 3.39 4.67 12.49
C ILE A 57 2.27 5.67 12.21
N MET A 58 1.01 5.19 12.15
CA MET A 58 -0.14 6.06 11.94
C MET A 58 -0.30 7.08 13.08
N LEU A 59 -0.22 6.62 14.34
CA LEU A 59 -0.35 7.51 15.49
C LEU A 59 0.76 8.57 15.54
N GLU A 60 2.00 8.16 15.33
CA GLU A 60 3.16 9.06 15.29
C GLU A 60 3.01 10.11 14.17
N SER A 61 2.62 9.69 12.98
CA SER A 61 2.39 10.58 11.85
C SER A 61 1.24 11.55 12.11
N LEU A 62 0.13 11.07 12.67
CA LEU A 62 -0.99 11.94 13.05
C LEU A 62 -0.58 12.99 14.09
N GLN A 63 0.25 12.64 15.08
CA GLN A 63 0.76 13.58 16.07
C GLN A 63 1.64 14.67 15.41
N ARG A 64 2.54 14.27 14.51
CA ARG A 64 3.43 15.18 13.79
C ARG A 64 2.64 16.15 12.91
N LEU A 65 1.63 15.65 12.18
CA LEU A 65 0.83 16.44 11.24
C LEU A 65 -0.24 17.30 11.92
N ASN A 66 -0.63 16.98 13.17
CA ASN A 66 -1.74 17.64 13.86
C ASN A 66 -1.36 18.02 15.31
N PRO A 67 -0.39 18.92 15.51
CA PRO A 67 0.15 19.24 16.84
C PRO A 67 -0.87 19.88 17.78
N ASN A 68 -1.97 20.43 17.24
CA ASN A 68 -3.04 21.08 18.03
C ASN A 68 -4.16 20.10 18.47
N VAL A 69 -4.14 18.85 18.00
CA VAL A 69 -5.12 17.83 18.37
C VAL A 69 -4.55 17.00 19.51
N SER A 70 -5.36 16.74 20.53
CA SER A 70 -4.92 15.95 21.69
C SER A 70 -4.56 14.51 21.32
N TYR A 71 -3.56 13.96 22.00
CA TYR A 71 -3.10 12.59 21.83
C TYR A 71 -4.22 11.57 21.90
N ASP A 72 -5.13 11.70 22.90
CA ASP A 72 -6.24 10.76 23.08
C ASP A 72 -7.18 10.75 21.86
N LYS A 73 -7.50 11.93 21.30
CA LYS A 73 -8.30 12.04 20.08
C LYS A 73 -7.63 11.36 18.88
N LEU A 74 -6.33 11.54 18.71
CA LEU A 74 -5.57 10.89 17.63
C LEU A 74 -5.52 9.38 17.85
N LYS A 75 -5.36 8.92 19.09
CA LYS A 75 -5.40 7.50 19.43
C LYS A 75 -6.76 6.87 19.13
N ASP A 76 -7.86 7.56 19.48
CA ASP A 76 -9.22 7.13 19.15
C ASP A 76 -9.42 7.00 17.63
N LEU A 77 -8.87 7.93 16.85
CA LEU A 77 -8.89 7.85 15.39
C LEU A 77 -8.16 6.60 14.89
N VAL A 78 -6.96 6.31 15.41
CA VAL A 78 -6.24 5.08 15.02
C VAL A 78 -7.08 3.84 15.33
N GLN A 79 -7.75 3.78 16.49
CA GLN A 79 -8.64 2.66 16.81
C GLN A 79 -9.83 2.58 15.84
N GLU A 80 -10.39 3.71 15.41
CA GLU A 80 -11.46 3.73 14.39
C GLU A 80 -11.00 3.09 13.05
N TYR A 81 -9.75 3.30 12.64
CA TYR A 81 -9.22 2.76 11.37
C TYR A 81 -8.64 1.34 11.46
N LYS A 82 -8.51 0.79 12.67
CA LYS A 82 -8.19 -0.62 12.89
C LYS A 82 -9.40 -1.56 12.72
N LYS A 83 -10.61 -1.01 12.60
CA LYS A 83 -11.85 -1.80 12.53
C LYS A 83 -11.93 -2.68 11.29
N ASP A 84 -12.77 -3.69 11.37
CA ASP A 84 -13.09 -4.59 10.27
C ASP A 84 -14.17 -3.96 9.37
N TYR A 85 -13.85 -3.78 8.10
CA TYR A 85 -14.77 -3.30 7.06
C TYR A 85 -15.45 -4.45 6.29
N THR A 86 -15.21 -5.71 6.69
CA THR A 86 -15.83 -6.88 6.07
C THR A 86 -17.36 -6.79 6.19
N GLY A 87 -18.06 -6.92 5.07
CA GLY A 87 -19.53 -6.79 5.03
C GLY A 87 -20.03 -5.38 4.70
N THR A 88 -19.13 -4.41 4.52
CA THR A 88 -19.49 -3.11 3.93
C THR A 88 -19.40 -3.19 2.40
N ASP A 89 -20.02 -2.23 1.69
CA ASP A 89 -19.68 -1.98 0.29
C ASP A 89 -18.27 -1.38 0.24
N ILE A 90 -17.30 -2.21 -0.16
CA ILE A 90 -15.89 -1.86 -0.10
C ILE A 90 -15.53 -0.71 -1.07
N VAL A 91 -16.23 -0.57 -2.18
CA VAL A 91 -16.01 0.50 -3.15
C VAL A 91 -16.43 1.85 -2.55
N THR A 92 -17.62 1.91 -1.96
CA THR A 92 -18.10 3.10 -1.24
C THR A 92 -17.22 3.41 -0.03
N THR A 93 -16.80 2.39 0.72
CA THR A 93 -15.91 2.54 1.87
C THR A 93 -14.56 3.13 1.44
N ASN A 94 -13.97 2.59 0.38
CA ASN A 94 -12.71 3.10 -0.18
C ASN A 94 -12.85 4.56 -0.62
N TYR A 95 -13.92 4.90 -1.35
CA TYR A 95 -14.17 6.27 -1.77
C TYR A 95 -14.28 7.24 -0.58
N ASN A 96 -15.00 6.85 0.47
CA ASN A 96 -15.15 7.68 1.68
C ASN A 96 -13.83 7.88 2.41
N LEU A 97 -13.00 6.82 2.52
CA LEU A 97 -11.66 6.92 3.11
C LEU A 97 -10.72 7.77 2.24
N TYR A 98 -10.77 7.63 0.91
CA TYR A 98 -10.05 8.51 0.00
C TYR A 98 -10.43 9.98 0.19
N GLN A 99 -11.74 10.29 0.25
CA GLN A 99 -12.21 11.66 0.49
C GLN A 99 -11.72 12.22 1.82
N MET A 100 -11.70 11.41 2.87
CA MET A 100 -11.16 11.78 4.17
C MET A 100 -9.65 12.08 4.12
N ILE A 101 -8.87 11.22 3.46
CA ILE A 101 -7.42 11.43 3.29
C ILE A 101 -7.16 12.74 2.53
N ARG A 102 -7.90 12.98 1.46
CA ARG A 102 -7.71 14.14 0.60
C ARG A 102 -8.16 15.45 1.23
N ASN A 103 -9.31 15.44 1.93
CA ASN A 103 -9.99 16.67 2.40
C ASN A 103 -9.81 16.91 3.90
N ASN A 104 -9.03 16.10 4.59
CA ASN A 104 -8.89 16.01 6.05
C ASN A 104 -10.20 15.58 6.74
N LYS A 105 -10.06 14.97 7.90
CA LYS A 105 -11.23 14.53 8.68
C LYS A 105 -11.62 15.56 9.71
N LYS A 106 -12.88 16.02 9.65
CA LYS A 106 -13.46 16.85 10.70
C LYS A 106 -13.71 16.01 11.95
N ILE A 107 -13.23 16.46 13.10
CA ILE A 107 -13.48 15.85 14.43
C ILE A 107 -14.02 16.91 15.39
N ASP A 108 -14.86 16.47 16.33
CA ASP A 108 -15.35 17.33 17.40
C ASP A 108 -14.32 17.42 18.53
N VAL A 109 -14.07 18.63 18.98
CA VAL A 109 -13.18 18.96 20.11
C VAL A 109 -13.89 19.88 21.10
N ILE A 110 -13.32 20.02 22.30
CA ILE A 110 -13.76 20.99 23.29
C ILE A 110 -12.65 22.02 23.47
N LYS A 111 -12.93 23.28 23.12
CA LYS A 111 -12.04 24.42 23.34
C LYS A 111 -12.67 25.40 24.33
N ASN A 112 -11.94 25.70 25.41
CA ASN A 112 -12.44 26.63 26.45
C ASN A 112 -13.84 26.28 26.98
N GLY A 113 -14.12 24.97 27.14
CA GLY A 113 -15.41 24.46 27.63
C GLY A 113 -16.56 24.52 26.61
N LYS A 114 -16.32 24.89 25.36
CA LYS A 114 -17.32 24.94 24.28
C LYS A 114 -17.02 23.90 23.21
N LYS A 115 -18.07 23.37 22.60
CA LYS A 115 -17.95 22.50 21.42
C LYS A 115 -17.35 23.29 20.25
N ASP A 116 -16.36 22.72 19.61
CA ASP A 116 -15.67 23.22 18.45
C ASP A 116 -15.25 22.04 17.56
N PHE A 117 -14.57 22.27 16.46
CA PHE A 117 -14.08 21.21 15.59
C PHE A 117 -12.64 21.49 15.15
N GLU A 118 -11.95 20.40 14.79
CA GLU A 118 -10.63 20.44 14.13
C GLU A 118 -10.66 19.58 12.87
N PHE A 119 -9.78 19.91 11.93
CA PHE A 119 -9.52 19.07 10.76
C PHE A 119 -8.22 18.30 10.97
N VAL A 120 -8.30 16.97 10.93
CA VAL A 120 -7.15 16.08 11.07
C VAL A 120 -6.59 15.75 9.69
N LYS A 121 -5.33 16.13 9.47
CA LYS A 121 -4.55 15.81 8.27
C LYS A 121 -3.97 14.41 8.41
N PHE A 122 -4.18 13.55 7.41
CA PHE A 122 -3.64 12.20 7.34
C PHE A 122 -2.37 12.12 6.48
N ILE A 123 -2.30 12.93 5.43
CA ILE A 123 -1.16 13.03 4.52
C ILE A 123 -0.88 14.51 4.27
N ASP A 124 0.36 14.90 4.31
CA ASP A 124 0.81 16.23 3.91
C ASP A 124 1.15 16.22 2.42
N PHE A 125 0.23 16.70 1.60
CA PHE A 125 0.42 16.79 0.15
C PHE A 125 1.29 17.97 -0.28
N ASP A 126 1.47 18.95 0.58
CA ASP A 126 2.24 20.17 0.28
C ASP A 126 3.74 19.97 0.61
N ASN A 127 4.03 19.20 1.67
CA ASN A 127 5.38 18.93 2.14
C ASN A 127 5.57 17.43 2.33
N VAL A 128 6.05 16.78 1.28
CA VAL A 128 6.20 15.31 1.21
C VAL A 128 7.05 14.76 2.33
N GLU A 129 8.11 15.49 2.74
CA GLU A 129 9.03 15.13 3.83
C GLU A 129 8.35 15.00 5.21
N ASN A 130 7.15 15.57 5.36
CA ASN A 130 6.38 15.43 6.58
C ASN A 130 5.67 14.06 6.69
N ASN A 131 5.75 13.22 5.67
CA ASN A 131 5.13 11.91 5.67
C ASN A 131 6.15 10.81 5.96
N THR A 132 5.67 9.71 6.52
CA THR A 132 6.43 8.46 6.70
C THR A 132 6.02 7.48 5.62
N PHE A 133 7.00 6.97 4.87
CA PHE A 133 6.82 5.99 3.82
C PHE A 133 7.37 4.66 4.28
N THR A 134 6.57 3.60 4.22
CA THR A 134 6.96 2.26 4.67
C THR A 134 6.58 1.23 3.61
N ALA A 135 7.51 0.36 3.26
CA ALA A 135 7.24 -0.82 2.45
C ALA A 135 7.24 -2.06 3.35
N VAL A 136 6.17 -2.84 3.29
CA VAL A 136 6.04 -4.08 4.06
C VAL A 136 5.95 -5.26 3.09
N SER A 137 6.90 -6.18 3.21
CA SER A 137 6.97 -7.41 2.43
C SER A 137 6.33 -8.56 3.20
N GLN A 138 5.63 -9.44 2.49
CA GLN A 138 5.11 -10.72 2.97
C GLN A 138 4.19 -10.61 4.21
N MET A 139 3.40 -9.54 4.29
CA MET A 139 2.52 -9.24 5.41
C MET A 139 1.30 -10.17 5.44
N TRP A 140 1.17 -10.98 6.49
CA TRP A 140 0.04 -11.90 6.65
C TRP A 140 -1.24 -11.19 7.07
N PHE A 141 -2.36 -11.56 6.43
CA PHE A 141 -3.72 -11.12 6.79
C PHE A 141 -4.61 -12.32 7.07
N GLN A 142 -5.43 -12.21 8.10
CA GLN A 142 -6.47 -13.17 8.42
C GLN A 142 -7.80 -12.69 7.82
N GLY A 143 -8.26 -13.37 6.80
CA GLY A 143 -9.61 -13.19 6.27
C GLY A 143 -10.66 -14.00 7.04
N ARG A 144 -11.89 -14.03 6.52
CA ARG A 144 -12.98 -14.79 7.16
C ARG A 144 -12.74 -16.30 7.18
N TYR A 145 -12.16 -16.83 6.11
CA TYR A 145 -11.93 -18.27 5.93
C TYR A 145 -10.48 -18.61 5.64
N ASN A 146 -9.73 -17.71 5.01
CA ASN A 146 -8.39 -17.95 4.53
C ASN A 146 -7.43 -16.90 5.03
N TYR A 147 -6.16 -17.27 5.18
CA TYR A 147 -5.05 -16.32 5.28
C TYR A 147 -4.58 -15.92 3.89
N ARG A 148 -4.16 -14.67 3.76
CA ARG A 148 -3.55 -14.14 2.55
C ARG A 148 -2.30 -13.35 2.89
N ARG A 149 -1.37 -13.31 1.94
CA ARG A 149 -0.06 -12.70 2.11
C ARG A 149 0.34 -12.01 0.80
N PRO A 150 -0.01 -10.72 0.64
CA PRO A 150 0.49 -9.90 -0.47
C PRO A 150 2.03 -9.86 -0.49
N ASP A 151 2.61 -9.78 -1.68
CA ASP A 151 4.06 -9.73 -1.82
C ASP A 151 4.62 -8.44 -1.20
N VAL A 152 4.15 -7.28 -1.65
CA VAL A 152 4.57 -5.99 -1.09
C VAL A 152 3.38 -5.04 -0.94
N LEU A 153 3.33 -4.34 0.18
CA LEU A 153 2.41 -3.24 0.45
C LEU A 153 3.19 -1.95 0.72
N LEU A 154 2.77 -0.84 0.10
CA LEU A 154 3.35 0.47 0.42
C LEU A 154 2.37 1.29 1.26
N PHE A 155 2.90 1.84 2.33
CA PHE A 155 2.17 2.64 3.30
C PHE A 155 2.63 4.09 3.27
N VAL A 156 1.69 5.00 3.41
CA VAL A 156 1.97 6.40 3.73
C VAL A 156 1.33 6.72 5.07
N ASN A 157 2.12 7.15 6.03
CA ASN A 157 1.67 7.43 7.40
C ASN A 157 0.87 6.27 8.03
N GLY A 158 1.29 5.03 7.74
CA GLY A 158 0.64 3.81 8.25
C GLY A 158 -0.63 3.39 7.53
N LEU A 159 -1.05 4.06 6.44
CA LEU A 159 -2.18 3.70 5.60
C LEU A 159 -1.72 2.87 4.39
N PRO A 160 -2.26 1.66 4.12
CA PRO A 160 -1.85 0.78 3.02
C PRO A 160 -2.43 1.26 1.68
N LEU A 161 -1.74 2.17 1.00
CA LEU A 161 -2.26 2.81 -0.21
C LEU A 161 -1.93 2.03 -1.49
N VAL A 162 -0.84 1.26 -1.51
CA VAL A 162 -0.41 0.51 -2.70
C VAL A 162 -0.31 -0.98 -2.38
N PHE A 163 -0.92 -1.78 -3.26
CA PHE A 163 -0.83 -3.24 -3.27
C PHE A 163 0.01 -3.67 -4.48
N ILE A 164 1.01 -4.51 -4.27
CA ILE A 164 1.88 -5.05 -5.32
C ILE A 164 1.82 -6.58 -5.26
N GLU A 165 1.47 -7.19 -6.38
CA GLU A 165 1.47 -8.65 -6.57
C GLU A 165 2.43 -9.02 -7.69
N LEU A 166 3.27 -10.01 -7.45
CA LEU A 166 4.36 -10.42 -8.31
C LEU A 166 4.10 -11.80 -8.92
N LYS A 167 4.68 -12.04 -10.08
CA LYS A 167 4.75 -13.33 -10.74
C LYS A 167 6.14 -13.55 -11.31
N ASN A 168 6.53 -14.82 -11.44
CA ASN A 168 7.76 -15.16 -12.14
C ASN A 168 7.74 -14.65 -13.58
N SER A 169 8.90 -14.30 -14.14
CA SER A 169 9.02 -13.68 -15.47
C SER A 169 8.44 -14.49 -16.62
N VAL A 170 8.23 -15.79 -16.46
CA VAL A 170 7.62 -16.69 -17.47
C VAL A 170 6.10 -16.77 -17.34
N VAL A 171 5.51 -16.23 -16.27
CA VAL A 171 4.06 -16.23 -16.02
C VAL A 171 3.47 -14.92 -16.55
N LYS A 172 2.30 -14.98 -17.19
CA LYS A 172 1.61 -13.78 -17.65
C LYS A 172 1.13 -12.95 -16.46
N VAL A 173 1.32 -11.63 -16.53
CA VAL A 173 0.84 -10.69 -15.49
C VAL A 173 -0.67 -10.81 -15.26
N GLN A 174 -1.43 -11.18 -16.30
CA GLN A 174 -2.86 -11.39 -16.18
C GLN A 174 -3.22 -12.45 -15.13
N GLU A 175 -2.38 -13.45 -14.87
CA GLU A 175 -2.64 -14.44 -13.81
C GLU A 175 -2.63 -13.84 -12.41
N ALA A 176 -1.82 -12.80 -12.17
CA ALA A 176 -1.85 -12.04 -10.92
C ALA A 176 -3.21 -11.35 -10.72
N TYR A 177 -3.84 -10.87 -11.80
CA TYR A 177 -5.18 -10.30 -11.76
C TYR A 177 -6.26 -11.37 -11.57
N ASP A 178 -6.30 -12.38 -12.46
CA ASP A 178 -7.42 -13.35 -12.55
C ASP A 178 -7.52 -14.25 -11.31
N LYS A 179 -6.37 -14.58 -10.70
CA LYS A 179 -6.29 -15.47 -9.53
C LYS A 179 -6.03 -14.66 -8.25
N ASN A 180 -4.84 -14.07 -8.13
CA ASN A 180 -4.37 -13.50 -6.87
C ASN A 180 -5.21 -12.30 -6.43
N LEU A 181 -5.34 -11.26 -7.27
CA LEU A 181 -6.11 -10.07 -6.90
C LEU A 181 -7.57 -10.41 -6.59
N GLN A 182 -8.22 -11.31 -7.37
CA GLN A 182 -9.59 -11.72 -7.08
C GLN A 182 -9.71 -12.50 -5.77
N ASP A 183 -8.73 -13.36 -5.47
CA ASP A 183 -8.67 -14.08 -4.20
C ASP A 183 -8.47 -13.12 -3.01
N TYR A 184 -7.59 -12.13 -3.11
CA TYR A 184 -7.40 -11.12 -2.07
C TYR A 184 -8.67 -10.29 -1.84
N LYS A 185 -9.34 -9.86 -2.91
CA LYS A 185 -10.61 -9.10 -2.82
C LYS A 185 -11.70 -9.89 -2.12
N ARG A 186 -11.77 -11.21 -2.36
CA ARG A 186 -12.75 -12.11 -1.73
C ARG A 186 -12.41 -12.38 -0.27
N ASP A 187 -11.14 -12.65 0.03
CA ASP A 187 -10.71 -13.21 1.30
C ASP A 187 -10.32 -12.14 2.32
N ILE A 188 -9.71 -11.04 1.89
CA ILE A 188 -9.27 -9.92 2.74
C ILE A 188 -9.74 -8.56 2.19
N PRO A 189 -11.05 -8.34 1.98
CA PRO A 189 -11.59 -7.11 1.41
C PRO A 189 -11.19 -5.86 2.19
N ASN A 190 -10.94 -6.00 3.50
CA ASN A 190 -10.50 -4.93 4.40
C ASN A 190 -9.30 -4.14 3.87
N LEU A 191 -8.33 -4.81 3.24
CA LEU A 191 -7.15 -4.17 2.67
C LEU A 191 -7.55 -3.14 1.61
N PHE A 192 -8.56 -3.46 0.80
CA PHE A 192 -9.01 -2.61 -0.29
C PHE A 192 -9.87 -1.42 0.14
N ALA A 193 -10.25 -1.35 1.42
CA ALA A 193 -10.85 -0.13 1.98
C ALA A 193 -9.91 1.08 1.89
N PHE A 194 -8.58 0.86 2.02
CA PHE A 194 -7.57 1.92 1.98
C PHE A 194 -6.82 1.99 0.65
N ASN A 195 -6.78 0.89 -0.11
CA ASN A 195 -5.97 0.76 -1.31
C ASN A 195 -6.38 1.78 -2.39
N GLN A 196 -5.39 2.49 -2.94
CA GLN A 196 -5.60 3.45 -4.03
C GLN A 196 -5.00 2.94 -5.35
N ILE A 197 -3.95 2.11 -5.27
CA ILE A 197 -3.20 1.64 -6.42
C ILE A 197 -2.92 0.15 -6.28
N CYS A 198 -3.28 -0.63 -7.31
CA CYS A 198 -2.85 -2.01 -7.47
C CYS A 198 -1.78 -2.09 -8.55
N VAL A 199 -0.67 -2.75 -8.25
CA VAL A 199 0.43 -3.04 -9.16
C VAL A 199 0.52 -4.54 -9.36
N LEU A 200 0.58 -4.97 -10.62
CA LEU A 200 0.76 -6.36 -11.00
C LEU A 200 2.02 -6.44 -11.88
N SER A 201 2.98 -7.28 -11.52
CA SER A 201 4.25 -7.35 -12.25
C SER A 201 4.81 -8.77 -12.32
N ASN A 202 5.53 -9.05 -13.42
CA ASN A 202 6.40 -10.20 -13.54
C ASN A 202 7.85 -9.81 -13.85
N GLY A 203 8.22 -8.55 -13.58
CA GLY A 203 9.53 -7.97 -13.89
C GLY A 203 9.67 -7.54 -15.34
N VAL A 204 9.04 -8.25 -16.29
CA VAL A 204 9.08 -7.94 -17.74
C VAL A 204 7.96 -6.98 -18.13
N GLU A 205 6.79 -7.16 -17.54
CA GLU A 205 5.61 -6.33 -17.72
C GLU A 205 5.10 -5.89 -16.34
N THR A 206 4.76 -4.61 -16.21
CA THR A 206 4.18 -4.03 -14.98
C THR A 206 2.95 -3.22 -15.34
N ARG A 207 1.84 -3.54 -14.67
CA ARG A 207 0.55 -2.88 -14.88
C ARG A 207 0.05 -2.25 -13.60
N VAL A 208 -0.63 -1.11 -13.76
CA VAL A 208 -1.18 -0.30 -12.67
C VAL A 208 -2.67 -0.11 -12.90
N GLY A 209 -3.46 -0.27 -11.86
CA GLY A 209 -4.90 -0.05 -11.92
C GLY A 209 -5.53 0.10 -10.53
N ALA A 210 -6.83 0.35 -10.50
CA ALA A 210 -7.61 0.33 -9.27
C ALA A 210 -8.08 -1.09 -8.94
N PHE A 211 -8.27 -1.41 -7.65
CA PHE A 211 -8.69 -2.75 -7.22
C PHE A 211 -10.04 -3.20 -7.81
N ASN A 212 -10.94 -2.25 -8.13
CA ASN A 212 -12.26 -2.51 -8.71
C ASN A 212 -12.31 -2.42 -10.25
N ALA A 213 -11.18 -2.13 -10.90
CA ALA A 213 -11.08 -2.07 -12.35
C ALA A 213 -11.06 -3.48 -12.97
N TYR A 214 -11.53 -3.61 -14.20
CA TYR A 214 -11.28 -4.79 -15.03
C TYR A 214 -9.84 -4.80 -15.54
N TYR A 215 -9.31 -5.98 -15.90
CA TYR A 215 -7.92 -6.12 -16.34
C TYR A 215 -7.55 -5.22 -17.52
N GLU A 216 -8.45 -5.00 -18.45
CA GLU A 216 -8.29 -4.11 -19.60
C GLU A 216 -8.02 -2.64 -19.24
N HIS A 217 -8.34 -2.26 -17.99
CA HIS A 217 -8.09 -0.93 -17.44
C HIS A 217 -6.84 -0.88 -16.55
N PHE A 218 -6.05 -1.95 -16.52
CA PHE A 218 -4.72 -1.94 -15.95
C PHE A 218 -3.72 -1.54 -17.02
N PHE A 219 -3.14 -0.35 -16.87
CA PHE A 219 -2.22 0.23 -17.84
C PHE A 219 -0.78 -0.19 -17.57
N GLU A 220 -0.02 -0.47 -18.66
CA GLU A 220 1.41 -0.68 -18.58
C GLU A 220 2.10 0.65 -18.25
N TRP A 221 2.86 0.67 -17.12
CA TRP A 221 3.64 1.86 -16.75
C TRP A 221 5.00 1.84 -17.45
N LEU A 222 5.28 2.87 -18.26
CA LEU A 222 6.46 2.88 -19.12
C LEU A 222 7.24 4.20 -19.07
N ARG A 223 6.87 5.15 -18.21
CA ARG A 223 7.46 6.49 -18.22
C ARG A 223 7.93 6.91 -16.83
N VAL A 224 9.05 7.63 -16.79
CA VAL A 224 9.61 8.19 -15.54
C VAL A 224 9.42 9.71 -15.49
N HIS A 225 9.69 10.43 -16.58
CA HIS A 225 9.79 11.89 -16.58
C HIS A 225 8.62 12.62 -17.26
N GLY A 226 7.68 11.93 -17.88
CA GLY A 226 6.50 12.54 -18.45
C GLY A 226 6.01 11.98 -19.80
N GLU A 227 4.89 12.52 -20.29
CA GLU A 227 4.16 11.97 -21.43
C GLU A 227 4.93 11.96 -22.76
N LYS A 228 5.91 12.84 -22.94
CA LYS A 228 6.73 12.95 -24.16
C LYS A 228 7.94 12.04 -24.20
N GLU A 229 8.21 11.33 -23.09
CA GLU A 229 9.33 10.40 -22.99
C GLU A 229 9.14 9.22 -23.96
N LYS A 230 10.18 8.94 -24.76
CA LYS A 230 10.23 7.77 -25.63
C LYS A 230 10.97 6.66 -24.92
N ILE A 231 10.27 5.57 -24.61
CA ILE A 231 10.83 4.40 -23.96
C ILE A 231 11.05 3.31 -25.00
N ASP A 232 12.23 2.72 -24.99
CA ASP A 232 12.52 1.48 -25.72
C ASP A 232 11.92 0.29 -24.97
N LYS A 233 10.70 -0.09 -25.36
CA LYS A 233 9.96 -1.19 -24.72
C LYS A 233 10.69 -2.53 -24.81
N GLU A 234 11.40 -2.77 -25.90
CA GLU A 234 12.10 -4.04 -26.08
C GLU A 234 13.33 -4.11 -25.17
N ALA A 235 14.07 -3.01 -25.02
CA ALA A 235 15.17 -2.94 -24.07
C ALA A 235 14.71 -3.09 -22.63
N VAL A 236 13.58 -2.48 -22.24
CA VAL A 236 12.98 -2.62 -20.89
C VAL A 236 12.62 -4.08 -20.63
N LYS A 237 11.91 -4.72 -21.55
CA LYS A 237 11.53 -6.13 -21.43
C LYS A 237 12.72 -7.07 -21.37
N ALA A 238 13.71 -6.85 -22.23
CA ALA A 238 14.92 -7.69 -22.29
C ALA A 238 15.73 -7.66 -20.99
N ASN A 239 15.69 -6.55 -20.26
CA ASN A 239 16.42 -6.37 -19.00
C ASN A 239 15.57 -6.61 -17.75
N GLY A 240 14.24 -6.89 -17.87
CA GLY A 240 13.35 -7.10 -16.75
C GLY A 240 13.15 -5.86 -15.86
N LEU A 241 13.23 -4.66 -16.43
CA LEU A 241 13.26 -3.38 -15.70
C LEU A 241 11.89 -2.70 -15.59
N SER A 242 10.79 -3.35 -15.98
CA SER A 242 9.48 -2.69 -16.03
C SER A 242 9.00 -2.19 -14.66
N ILE A 243 9.28 -2.94 -13.59
CA ILE A 243 8.92 -2.53 -12.22
C ILE A 243 9.76 -1.35 -11.73
N GLN A 244 11.03 -1.24 -12.15
CA GLN A 244 11.88 -0.10 -11.79
C GLN A 244 11.37 1.20 -12.40
N LEU A 245 10.88 1.17 -13.65
CA LEU A 245 10.26 2.34 -14.28
C LEU A 245 9.03 2.81 -13.49
N LEU A 246 8.23 1.87 -12.96
CA LEU A 246 7.11 2.20 -12.10
C LEU A 246 7.57 2.89 -10.82
N ILE A 247 8.57 2.32 -10.13
CA ILE A 247 9.07 2.88 -8.88
C ILE A 247 9.61 4.28 -9.12
N ASP A 248 10.46 4.45 -10.12
CA ASP A 248 11.10 5.72 -10.44
C ASP A 248 10.10 6.79 -10.90
N GLY A 249 9.01 6.40 -11.56
CA GLY A 249 8.00 7.33 -12.08
C GLY A 249 6.81 7.61 -11.17
N LEU A 250 6.41 6.65 -10.32
CA LEU A 250 5.17 6.76 -9.52
C LEU A 250 5.44 6.89 -8.02
N PHE A 251 6.50 6.26 -7.49
CA PHE A 251 6.74 6.21 -6.04
C PHE A 251 7.89 7.13 -5.60
N ASN A 252 8.40 7.96 -6.47
CA ASN A 252 9.35 9.02 -6.14
C ASN A 252 8.64 10.08 -5.27
N LYS A 253 9.31 10.49 -4.17
CA LYS A 253 8.83 11.52 -3.24
C LYS A 253 8.82 12.91 -3.84
#